data_9fda5e21669cdcc13f9a0f1aa5fd893c
#
_entry.id   9fda5e21669cdcc13f9a0f1aa5fd893c
#
_cell.length_a   1.000
_cell.length_b   1.000
_cell.length_c   1.000
_cell.angle_alpha   90.00
_cell.angle_beta   90.00
_cell.angle_gamma   90.00
#
_symmetry.space_group_name_H-M   'P 1'
#
loop_
_entity.id
_entity.type
_entity.pdbx_description
1 polymer ?
#
loop_
_entity_poly.entity_id
_entity_poly.type
_entity_poly.pdbx_seq_one_letter_code
_entity_poly.pdbx_strand_id
1 'polypeptide(L)'
;MANPIKVSVVMAAWNSAQFITQAIDSVLQQTNVELEVLVVDDASTDNTVEVVSKHPDPRVKVITSEQNGGPGAARNIGFQAAQGEWIAVVDSDDAMKPERLATMLKMAADDTDIIIDNFCEQTPDDKQTAPIYNRAELPVGDFSLAHLIATNLMFSNVHSTGYVKPLFRNAFIKQYQVRYWPEVKIGEDYYFLANCLAFGAKAQVVDYCGYIYTIREGSISRVINIEHIDTLLKYDTQLVNNFNFDTDATKAQQYRTQNMRTARKYLEIVAKLKHKDLSALIDMIKYPQSALLLSLPVKKRLNKVLNK
;
A
#
# COMPACT_ATOMS: atom_id res chain seq x y z
N MET A 1 27.98 17.33 17.53
CA MET A 1 26.90 17.63 16.57
C MET A 1 26.08 16.35 16.47
N ALA A 2 24.74 16.43 16.50
CA ALA A 2 23.91 15.24 16.27
C ALA A 2 24.14 14.73 14.83
N ASN A 3 24.14 13.40 14.64
CA ASN A 3 24.21 12.82 13.30
C ASN A 3 22.99 13.28 12.49
N PRO A 4 23.12 13.51 11.17
CA PRO A 4 21.99 13.89 10.35
C PRO A 4 20.96 12.75 10.33
N ILE A 5 19.66 13.10 10.35
CA ILE A 5 18.59 12.13 10.26
C ILE A 5 18.67 11.39 8.93
N LYS A 6 18.79 10.07 8.99
CA LYS A 6 18.88 9.21 7.80
C LYS A 6 17.50 8.84 7.27
N VAL A 7 16.54 8.54 8.16
CA VAL A 7 15.18 8.13 7.76
C VAL A 7 14.13 8.90 8.55
N SER A 8 13.18 9.52 7.86
CA SER A 8 11.92 9.99 8.44
C SER A 8 10.87 8.90 8.27
N VAL A 9 10.37 8.35 9.37
CA VAL A 9 9.27 7.38 9.34
C VAL A 9 7.96 8.14 9.46
N VAL A 10 7.13 8.08 8.43
CA VAL A 10 5.82 8.75 8.36
C VAL A 10 4.73 7.73 8.66
N MET A 11 3.91 8.04 9.65
CA MET A 11 2.81 7.21 10.12
C MET A 11 1.50 8.02 10.09
N ALA A 12 0.60 7.68 9.17
CA ALA A 12 -0.75 8.24 9.18
C ALA A 12 -1.59 7.52 10.25
N ALA A 13 -2.28 8.27 11.11
CA ALA A 13 -3.08 7.73 12.20
C ALA A 13 -4.48 8.34 12.20
N TRP A 14 -5.50 7.48 12.34
CA TRP A 14 -6.87 7.87 12.57
C TRP A 14 -7.56 6.86 13.49
N ASN A 15 -7.98 7.31 14.67
CA ASN A 15 -8.60 6.45 15.70
C ASN A 15 -7.75 5.20 15.98
N SER A 16 -6.46 5.42 16.24
CA SER A 16 -5.44 4.36 16.38
C SER A 16 -4.90 4.21 17.79
N ALA A 17 -5.51 4.84 18.80
CA ALA A 17 -5.01 4.88 20.18
C ALA A 17 -4.66 3.49 20.75
N GLN A 18 -5.38 2.46 20.33
CA GLN A 18 -5.17 1.08 20.80
C GLN A 18 -3.89 0.44 20.25
N PHE A 19 -3.41 0.86 19.07
CA PHE A 19 -2.36 0.15 18.34
C PHE A 19 -1.08 0.97 18.18
N ILE A 20 -1.21 2.30 18.13
CA ILE A 20 -0.16 3.20 17.68
C ILE A 20 1.13 3.12 18.51
N THR A 21 1.03 2.85 19.81
CA THR A 21 2.22 2.71 20.67
C THR A 21 3.09 1.54 20.20
N GLN A 22 2.49 0.39 19.91
CA GLN A 22 3.23 -0.78 19.41
C GLN A 22 3.91 -0.50 18.07
N ALA A 23 3.22 0.20 17.17
CA ALA A 23 3.78 0.60 15.88
C ALA A 23 4.98 1.53 16.06
N ILE A 24 4.85 2.59 16.90
CA ILE A 24 5.94 3.52 17.22
C ILE A 24 7.12 2.78 17.86
N ASP A 25 6.88 1.93 18.85
CA ASP A 25 7.94 1.18 19.54
C ASP A 25 8.73 0.28 18.58
N SER A 26 8.06 -0.36 17.62
CA SER A 26 8.72 -1.16 16.59
C SER A 26 9.66 -0.34 15.70
N VAL A 27 9.27 0.90 15.41
CA VAL A 27 10.11 1.85 14.65
C VAL A 27 11.29 2.33 15.49
N LEU A 28 11.06 2.64 16.75
CA LEU A 28 12.12 3.12 17.65
C LEU A 28 13.18 2.06 17.98
N GLN A 29 12.84 0.77 17.83
CA GLN A 29 13.75 -0.37 17.97
C GLN A 29 14.63 -0.58 16.74
N GLN A 30 14.49 0.22 15.67
CA GLN A 30 15.40 0.10 14.51
C GLN A 30 16.85 0.33 14.90
N THR A 31 17.73 -0.57 14.46
CA THR A 31 19.16 -0.54 14.79
C THR A 31 19.98 0.08 13.67
N ASN A 32 21.10 0.69 14.04
CA ASN A 32 22.12 1.24 13.12
C ASN A 32 21.56 2.26 12.11
N VAL A 33 20.56 3.05 12.51
CA VAL A 33 19.98 4.12 11.68
C VAL A 33 19.52 5.29 12.56
N GLU A 34 19.88 6.49 12.17
CA GLU A 34 19.35 7.72 12.79
C GLU A 34 17.98 8.02 12.17
N LEU A 35 16.94 8.12 13.00
CA LEU A 35 15.57 8.31 12.51
C LEU A 35 14.78 9.32 13.33
N GLU A 36 13.72 9.84 12.73
CA GLU A 36 12.58 10.51 13.38
C GLU A 36 11.28 9.77 13.06
N VAL A 37 10.29 9.89 13.92
CA VAL A 37 8.95 9.35 13.74
C VAL A 37 7.97 10.52 13.64
N LEU A 38 7.33 10.66 12.50
CA LEU A 38 6.33 11.69 12.23
C LEU A 38 4.95 11.03 12.19
N VAL A 39 4.23 11.10 13.31
CA VAL A 39 2.84 10.65 13.37
C VAL A 39 1.96 11.78 12.93
N VAL A 40 1.21 11.57 11.84
CA VAL A 40 0.24 12.54 11.34
C VAL A 40 -1.15 12.05 11.70
N ASP A 41 -1.76 12.70 12.69
CA ASP A 41 -3.12 12.43 13.13
C ASP A 41 -4.13 13.08 12.17
N ASP A 42 -4.96 12.26 11.55
CA ASP A 42 -5.93 12.66 10.53
C ASP A 42 -7.30 13.00 11.18
N ALA A 43 -7.28 13.92 12.15
CA ALA A 43 -8.45 14.36 12.93
C ALA A 43 -9.13 13.20 13.68
N SER A 44 -8.38 12.46 14.49
CA SER A 44 -8.92 11.41 15.35
C SER A 44 -9.93 11.95 16.36
N THR A 45 -10.93 11.12 16.68
CA THR A 45 -11.96 11.41 17.69
C THR A 45 -11.75 10.65 18.99
N ASP A 46 -10.79 9.72 19.01
CA ASP A 46 -10.33 9.00 20.20
C ASP A 46 -9.11 9.70 20.83
N ASN A 47 -8.44 9.05 21.77
CA ASN A 47 -7.27 9.62 22.45
C ASN A 47 -5.92 9.36 21.72
N THR A 48 -5.92 9.13 20.39
CA THR A 48 -4.70 8.90 19.59
C THR A 48 -3.66 9.99 19.80
N VAL A 49 -4.03 11.26 19.66
CA VAL A 49 -3.11 12.41 19.85
C VAL A 49 -2.52 12.44 21.26
N GLU A 50 -3.34 12.19 22.27
CA GLU A 50 -2.89 12.17 23.66
C GLU A 50 -1.87 11.05 23.91
N VAL A 51 -2.11 9.84 23.38
CA VAL A 51 -1.20 8.68 23.48
C VAL A 51 0.14 9.00 22.85
N VAL A 52 0.16 9.54 21.61
CA VAL A 52 1.40 9.90 20.90
C VAL A 52 2.14 11.04 21.60
N SER A 53 1.43 12.08 22.05
CA SER A 53 2.06 13.24 22.72
C SER A 53 2.70 12.91 24.06
N LYS A 54 2.24 11.84 24.73
CA LYS A 54 2.81 11.34 26.00
C LYS A 54 3.98 10.37 25.76
N HIS A 55 4.30 10.03 24.52
CA HIS A 55 5.41 9.12 24.25
C HIS A 55 6.75 9.73 24.70
N PRO A 56 7.56 9.00 25.51
CA PRO A 56 8.74 9.61 26.16
C PRO A 56 9.92 9.85 25.22
N ASP A 57 9.97 9.19 24.06
CA ASP A 57 11.10 9.28 23.12
C ASP A 57 11.02 10.59 22.31
N PRO A 58 12.05 11.48 22.36
CA PRO A 58 12.03 12.77 21.67
C PRO A 58 12.07 12.68 20.14
N ARG A 59 12.34 11.50 19.59
CA ARG A 59 12.30 11.27 18.14
C ARG A 59 10.87 11.23 17.61
N VAL A 60 9.85 11.04 18.47
CA VAL A 60 8.43 10.98 18.12
C VAL A 60 7.84 12.37 18.10
N LYS A 61 7.27 12.75 16.97
CA LYS A 61 6.58 14.03 16.78
C LYS A 61 5.17 13.76 16.28
N VAL A 62 4.17 14.46 16.84
CA VAL A 62 2.79 14.42 16.35
C VAL A 62 2.48 15.69 15.57
N ILE A 63 1.81 15.54 14.44
CA ILE A 63 1.28 16.61 13.59
C ILE A 63 -0.22 16.34 13.45
N THR A 64 -1.07 17.31 13.74
CA THR A 64 -2.52 17.13 13.68
C THR A 64 -3.13 17.82 12.47
N SER A 65 -4.04 17.13 11.78
CA SER A 65 -4.86 17.71 10.71
C SER A 65 -6.14 18.31 11.29
N GLU A 66 -6.62 19.38 10.69
CA GLU A 66 -7.89 20.01 11.10
C GLU A 66 -9.11 19.18 10.70
N GLN A 67 -9.00 18.40 9.63
CA GLN A 67 -10.08 17.59 9.06
C GLN A 67 -9.54 16.25 8.58
N ASN A 68 -10.38 15.21 8.64
CA ASN A 68 -10.04 13.91 8.08
C ASN A 68 -9.96 13.97 6.56
N GLY A 69 -8.74 13.85 6.05
CA GLY A 69 -8.41 13.82 4.61
C GLY A 69 -8.17 12.42 4.06
N GLY A 70 -8.06 11.41 4.93
CA GLY A 70 -7.66 10.05 4.61
C GLY A 70 -6.14 9.84 4.63
N PRO A 71 -5.69 8.57 4.56
CA PRO A 71 -4.28 8.21 4.78
C PRO A 71 -3.33 8.89 3.80
N GLY A 72 -3.74 9.07 2.54
CA GLY A 72 -2.91 9.76 1.55
C GLY A 72 -2.69 11.24 1.87
N ALA A 73 -3.72 11.96 2.35
CA ALA A 73 -3.58 13.35 2.77
C ALA A 73 -2.66 13.48 3.99
N ALA A 74 -2.85 12.63 4.99
CA ALA A 74 -2.01 12.59 6.18
C ALA A 74 -0.54 12.28 5.83
N ARG A 75 -0.29 11.28 4.96
CA ARG A 75 1.09 10.99 4.50
C ARG A 75 1.72 12.15 3.76
N ASN A 76 0.95 12.92 2.96
CA ASN A 76 1.47 14.14 2.30
C ASN A 76 1.98 15.17 3.31
N ILE A 77 1.29 15.38 4.42
CA ILE A 77 1.73 16.29 5.49
C ILE A 77 3.05 15.77 6.10
N GLY A 78 3.13 14.47 6.41
CA GLY A 78 4.33 13.85 6.95
C GLY A 78 5.52 13.96 5.98
N PHE A 79 5.30 13.76 4.67
CA PHE A 79 6.35 13.88 3.65
C PHE A 79 6.88 15.32 3.54
N GLN A 80 6.02 16.32 3.68
CA GLN A 80 6.46 17.72 3.72
C GLN A 80 7.31 18.03 4.95
N ALA A 81 6.99 17.44 6.11
CA ALA A 81 7.71 17.64 7.36
C ALA A 81 9.02 16.83 7.45
N ALA A 82 9.19 15.80 6.60
CA ALA A 82 10.31 14.88 6.62
C ALA A 82 11.66 15.57 6.39
N GLN A 83 12.62 15.33 7.32
CA GLN A 83 13.99 15.87 7.28
C GLN A 83 15.03 14.82 6.88
N GLY A 84 14.66 13.53 6.93
CA GLY A 84 15.54 12.42 6.57
C GLY A 84 15.92 12.41 5.09
N GLU A 85 17.04 11.77 4.79
CA GLU A 85 17.45 11.47 3.41
C GLU A 85 16.46 10.52 2.74
N TRP A 86 15.88 9.62 3.53
CA TRP A 86 14.86 8.65 3.11
C TRP A 86 13.56 8.86 3.89
N ILE A 87 12.45 8.52 3.27
CA ILE A 87 11.14 8.48 3.88
C ILE A 87 10.65 7.03 3.87
N ALA A 88 10.31 6.50 5.04
CA ALA A 88 9.63 5.22 5.20
C ALA A 88 8.16 5.45 5.56
N VAL A 89 7.25 4.64 5.01
CA VAL A 89 5.84 4.64 5.39
C VAL A 89 5.56 3.43 6.28
N VAL A 90 4.88 3.67 7.40
CA VAL A 90 4.41 2.62 8.31
C VAL A 90 2.97 2.92 8.67
N ASP A 91 2.09 1.92 8.60
CA ASP A 91 0.71 2.08 9.05
C ASP A 91 0.65 2.02 10.59
N SER A 92 -0.27 2.77 11.18
CA SER A 92 -0.37 2.96 12.65
C SER A 92 -0.71 1.68 13.43
N ASP A 93 -0.90 0.58 12.74
CA ASP A 93 -1.28 -0.73 13.27
C ASP A 93 -0.34 -1.86 12.85
N ASP A 94 0.74 -1.53 12.15
CA ASP A 94 1.75 -2.46 11.65
C ASP A 94 3.05 -2.34 12.45
N ALA A 95 4.03 -3.19 12.14
CA ALA A 95 5.34 -3.19 12.79
C ALA A 95 6.47 -3.42 11.80
N MET A 96 7.70 -3.22 12.26
CA MET A 96 8.93 -3.52 11.52
C MET A 96 9.87 -4.40 12.35
N LYS A 97 10.61 -5.30 11.68
CA LYS A 97 11.73 -6.00 12.30
C LYS A 97 12.86 -5.02 12.62
N PRO A 98 13.60 -5.20 13.72
CA PRO A 98 14.59 -4.20 14.20
C PRO A 98 15.68 -3.82 13.19
N GLU A 99 16.05 -4.70 12.27
CA GLU A 99 17.14 -4.44 11.30
C GLU A 99 16.61 -3.97 9.92
N ARG A 100 15.28 -3.74 9.77
CA ARG A 100 14.68 -3.49 8.45
C ARG A 100 15.32 -2.33 7.72
N LEU A 101 15.34 -1.15 8.34
CA LEU A 101 15.81 0.08 7.67
C LEU A 101 17.31 -0.02 7.33
N ALA A 102 18.13 -0.45 8.27
CA ALA A 102 19.57 -0.59 8.04
C ALA A 102 19.88 -1.62 6.94
N THR A 103 19.17 -2.76 6.93
CA THR A 103 19.33 -3.81 5.93
C THR A 103 18.94 -3.31 4.53
N MET A 104 17.79 -2.67 4.40
CA MET A 104 17.34 -2.11 3.11
C MET A 104 18.34 -1.09 2.57
N LEU A 105 18.77 -0.14 3.40
CA LEU A 105 19.74 0.89 3.01
C LEU A 105 21.10 0.31 2.62
N LYS A 106 21.56 -0.77 3.27
CA LYS A 106 22.82 -1.45 2.96
C LYS A 106 22.77 -2.24 1.65
N MET A 107 21.60 -2.80 1.32
CA MET A 107 21.42 -3.66 0.14
C MET A 107 21.11 -2.88 -1.13
N ALA A 108 20.67 -1.64 -1.02
CA ALA A 108 20.35 -0.79 -2.16
C ALA A 108 21.61 -0.27 -2.87
N ALA A 109 21.53 -0.11 -4.19
CA ALA A 109 22.53 0.57 -4.97
C ALA A 109 22.52 2.09 -4.69
N ASP A 110 23.64 2.78 -4.90
CA ASP A 110 23.79 4.21 -4.58
C ASP A 110 22.82 5.11 -5.35
N ASP A 111 22.45 4.71 -6.57
CA ASP A 111 21.56 5.46 -7.47
C ASP A 111 20.06 5.06 -7.33
N THR A 112 19.73 4.25 -6.33
CA THR A 112 18.36 3.83 -6.05
C THR A 112 17.54 4.99 -5.46
N ASP A 113 16.31 5.20 -5.96
CA ASP A 113 15.36 6.18 -5.43
C ASP A 113 14.28 5.54 -4.56
N ILE A 114 13.98 4.25 -4.78
CA ILE A 114 12.95 3.50 -4.06
C ILE A 114 13.51 2.12 -3.69
N ILE A 115 13.46 1.79 -2.39
CA ILE A 115 13.88 0.48 -1.90
C ILE A 115 12.64 -0.27 -1.44
N ILE A 116 12.45 -1.48 -1.95
CA ILE A 116 11.30 -2.33 -1.66
C ILE A 116 11.79 -3.61 -0.99
N ASP A 117 11.15 -4.03 0.09
CA ASP A 117 11.30 -5.34 0.68
C ASP A 117 9.96 -6.10 0.69
N ASN A 118 10.00 -7.38 1.04
CA ASN A 118 8.80 -8.18 1.25
C ASN A 118 8.21 -7.91 2.65
N PHE A 119 6.98 -8.36 2.88
CA PHE A 119 6.38 -8.35 4.19
C PHE A 119 5.82 -9.73 4.57
N CYS A 120 5.64 -9.95 5.86
CA CYS A 120 4.91 -11.07 6.41
C CYS A 120 3.69 -10.56 7.18
N GLU A 121 2.65 -11.38 7.25
CA GLU A 121 1.46 -11.07 8.03
C GLU A 121 1.65 -11.58 9.45
N GLN A 122 1.19 -10.80 10.42
CA GLN A 122 1.03 -11.22 11.81
C GLN A 122 -0.43 -11.55 12.06
N THR A 123 -0.67 -12.80 12.44
CA THR A 123 -2.02 -13.30 12.72
C THR A 123 -2.45 -12.93 14.15
N PRO A 124 -3.76 -12.94 14.47
CA PRO A 124 -4.26 -12.60 15.82
C PRO A 124 -3.72 -13.49 16.95
N ASP A 125 -3.21 -14.70 16.65
CA ASP A 125 -2.55 -15.61 17.58
C ASP A 125 -1.03 -15.39 17.66
N ASP A 126 -0.56 -14.23 17.23
CA ASP A 126 0.83 -13.76 17.30
C ASP A 126 1.84 -14.58 16.47
N LYS A 127 1.38 -15.28 15.45
CA LYS A 127 2.23 -16.00 14.52
C LYS A 127 2.51 -15.20 13.26
N GLN A 128 3.78 -15.15 12.86
CA GLN A 128 4.17 -14.57 11.58
C GLN A 128 4.07 -15.62 10.47
N THR A 129 3.54 -15.20 9.32
CA THR A 129 3.54 -16.01 8.10
C THR A 129 4.92 -16.05 7.45
N ALA A 130 5.08 -16.89 6.43
CA ALA A 130 6.15 -16.72 5.45
C ALA A 130 5.99 -15.38 4.71
N PRO A 131 7.04 -14.91 4.00
CA PRO A 131 6.92 -13.75 3.12
C PRO A 131 5.74 -13.91 2.14
N ILE A 132 4.95 -12.85 1.97
CA ILE A 132 3.71 -12.89 1.20
C ILE A 132 3.98 -13.03 -0.30
N TYR A 133 4.95 -12.26 -0.82
CA TYR A 133 5.27 -12.31 -2.23
C TYR A 133 6.31 -13.41 -2.51
N ASN A 134 6.00 -14.26 -3.49
CA ASN A 134 7.00 -15.14 -4.07
C ASN A 134 7.89 -14.38 -5.07
N ARG A 135 8.95 -15.05 -5.57
CA ARG A 135 9.93 -14.42 -6.48
C ARG A 135 9.37 -14.00 -7.85
N ALA A 136 8.25 -14.56 -8.29
CA ALA A 136 7.60 -14.13 -9.52
C ALA A 136 6.74 -12.87 -9.31
N GLU A 137 6.17 -12.71 -8.11
CA GLU A 137 5.37 -11.53 -7.74
C GLU A 137 6.24 -10.34 -7.33
N LEU A 138 7.35 -10.59 -6.64
CA LEU A 138 8.30 -9.56 -6.20
C LEU A 138 9.75 -10.04 -6.45
N PRO A 139 10.22 -9.93 -7.73
CA PRO A 139 11.58 -10.34 -8.09
C PRO A 139 12.62 -9.42 -7.48
N VAL A 140 13.71 -9.98 -6.95
CA VAL A 140 14.85 -9.20 -6.44
C VAL A 140 15.57 -8.52 -7.59
N GLY A 141 15.98 -7.27 -7.40
CA GLY A 141 16.60 -6.42 -8.41
C GLY A 141 15.67 -5.30 -8.86
N ASP A 142 15.77 -4.88 -10.10
CA ASP A 142 15.00 -3.75 -10.64
C ASP A 142 13.50 -4.00 -10.60
N PHE A 143 12.75 -2.97 -10.19
CA PHE A 143 11.30 -3.01 -10.11
C PHE A 143 10.68 -1.93 -11.01
N SER A 144 9.95 -2.35 -12.04
CA SER A 144 9.43 -1.46 -13.07
C SER A 144 7.96 -1.08 -12.86
N LEU A 145 7.54 0.02 -13.50
CA LEU A 145 6.12 0.41 -13.59
C LEU A 145 5.27 -0.69 -14.22
N ALA A 146 5.78 -1.33 -15.30
CA ALA A 146 5.09 -2.42 -15.96
C ALA A 146 4.81 -3.59 -15.00
N HIS A 147 5.79 -3.96 -14.15
CA HIS A 147 5.63 -5.02 -13.16
C HIS A 147 4.61 -4.64 -12.07
N LEU A 148 4.71 -3.43 -11.53
CA LEU A 148 3.73 -2.91 -10.56
C LEU A 148 2.29 -2.99 -11.10
N ILE A 149 2.08 -2.54 -12.35
CA ILE A 149 0.76 -2.57 -13.00
C ILE A 149 0.28 -4.00 -13.22
N ALA A 150 1.16 -4.88 -13.73
CA ALA A 150 0.82 -6.27 -14.07
C ALA A 150 0.44 -7.12 -12.85
N THR A 151 0.97 -6.81 -11.67
CA THR A 151 0.65 -7.52 -10.42
C THR A 151 -0.53 -6.91 -9.67
N ASN A 152 -1.06 -5.75 -10.10
CA ASN A 152 -2.14 -5.05 -9.39
C ASN A 152 -3.50 -5.27 -10.06
N LEU A 153 -3.99 -6.51 -10.01
CA LEU A 153 -5.21 -6.96 -10.69
C LEU A 153 -6.31 -7.33 -9.69
N MET A 154 -7.56 -7.06 -10.07
CA MET A 154 -8.73 -7.43 -9.28
C MET A 154 -9.05 -8.93 -9.42
N PHE A 155 -9.42 -9.56 -8.31
CA PHE A 155 -9.84 -10.97 -8.27
C PHE A 155 -8.82 -11.93 -8.90
N SER A 156 -7.56 -11.57 -8.85
CA SER A 156 -6.42 -12.36 -9.30
C SER A 156 -5.94 -13.35 -8.23
N ASN A 157 -5.17 -14.36 -8.65
CA ASN A 157 -4.40 -15.22 -7.75
C ASN A 157 -2.99 -14.65 -7.47
N VAL A 158 -2.63 -13.54 -8.10
CA VAL A 158 -1.37 -12.82 -7.87
C VAL A 158 -1.60 -11.81 -6.74
N HIS A 159 -0.68 -11.78 -5.76
CA HIS A 159 -0.74 -10.76 -4.71
C HIS A 159 -0.37 -9.39 -5.29
N SER A 160 -1.17 -8.38 -4.95
CA SER A 160 -0.93 -7.02 -5.42
C SER A 160 0.32 -6.42 -4.78
N THR A 161 1.33 -6.09 -5.59
CA THR A 161 2.53 -5.38 -5.10
C THR A 161 2.29 -3.90 -4.79
N GLY A 162 1.08 -3.39 -5.02
CA GLY A 162 0.67 -2.06 -4.59
C GLY A 162 0.53 -1.88 -3.07
N TYR A 163 0.68 -2.95 -2.29
CA TYR A 163 0.64 -2.91 -0.81
C TYR A 163 2.03 -2.89 -0.16
N VAL A 164 3.11 -2.96 -0.93
CA VAL A 164 4.47 -2.83 -0.38
C VAL A 164 4.64 -1.48 0.34
N LYS A 165 5.52 -1.45 1.34
CA LYS A 165 5.83 -0.24 2.13
C LYS A 165 7.30 0.18 1.90
N PRO A 166 7.58 0.84 0.76
CA PRO A 166 8.94 1.18 0.37
C PRO A 166 9.59 2.25 1.24
N LEU A 167 10.91 2.36 1.11
CA LEU A 167 11.65 3.58 1.42
C LEU A 167 11.75 4.42 0.14
N PHE A 168 11.51 5.71 0.27
CA PHE A 168 11.57 6.67 -0.83
C PHE A 168 12.71 7.67 -0.59
N ARG A 169 13.54 7.96 -1.58
CA ARG A 169 14.54 9.02 -1.50
C ARG A 169 13.85 10.37 -1.42
N ASN A 170 14.05 11.09 -0.30
CA ASN A 170 13.34 12.34 -0.03
C ASN A 170 13.64 13.41 -1.10
N ALA A 171 14.88 13.46 -1.58
CA ALA A 171 15.29 14.38 -2.67
C ALA A 171 14.48 14.13 -3.95
N PHE A 172 14.24 12.87 -4.32
CA PHE A 172 13.42 12.52 -5.48
C PHE A 172 11.97 13.02 -5.30
N ILE A 173 11.35 12.72 -4.15
CA ILE A 173 9.99 13.15 -3.85
C ILE A 173 9.84 14.67 -3.94
N LYS A 174 10.80 15.41 -3.38
CA LYS A 174 10.82 16.88 -3.41
C LYS A 174 11.05 17.43 -4.81
N GLN A 175 12.00 16.85 -5.57
CA GLN A 175 12.33 17.29 -6.93
C GLN A 175 11.13 17.19 -7.86
N TYR A 176 10.42 16.06 -7.85
CA TYR A 176 9.28 15.80 -8.73
C TYR A 176 7.94 16.16 -8.11
N GLN A 177 7.91 16.67 -6.86
CA GLN A 177 6.72 17.03 -6.11
C GLN A 177 5.66 15.92 -6.08
N VAL A 178 6.12 14.66 -5.99
CA VAL A 178 5.23 13.51 -5.98
C VAL A 178 4.36 13.53 -4.73
N ARG A 179 3.05 13.32 -4.91
CA ARG A 179 2.06 13.36 -3.81
C ARG A 179 1.10 12.19 -3.91
N TYR A 180 0.63 11.73 -2.77
CA TYR A 180 -0.59 10.94 -2.72
C TYR A 180 -1.77 11.76 -3.25
N TRP A 181 -2.67 11.11 -3.94
CA TRP A 181 -3.94 11.72 -4.39
C TRP A 181 -4.99 11.55 -3.29
N PRO A 182 -5.39 12.62 -2.58
CA PRO A 182 -6.24 12.50 -1.37
C PRO A 182 -7.62 11.90 -1.64
N GLU A 183 -8.09 12.02 -2.89
CA GLU A 183 -9.38 11.47 -3.31
C GLU A 183 -9.36 9.95 -3.44
N VAL A 184 -8.17 9.33 -3.57
CA VAL A 184 -8.00 7.88 -3.63
C VAL A 184 -7.97 7.34 -2.22
N LYS A 185 -9.07 6.77 -1.77
CA LYS A 185 -9.21 6.22 -0.41
C LYS A 185 -8.78 4.76 -0.28
N ILE A 186 -8.69 4.04 -1.40
CA ILE A 186 -8.24 2.63 -1.48
C ILE A 186 -7.28 2.51 -2.65
N GLY A 187 -6.09 1.95 -2.41
CA GLY A 187 -5.03 1.80 -3.40
C GLY A 187 -4.20 3.06 -3.59
N GLU A 188 -4.22 3.98 -2.64
CA GLU A 188 -3.44 5.21 -2.66
C GLU A 188 -1.93 4.93 -2.75
N ASP A 189 -1.43 3.89 -2.07
CA ASP A 189 -0.03 3.46 -2.10
C ASP A 189 0.39 3.02 -3.52
N TYR A 190 -0.51 2.29 -4.23
CA TYR A 190 -0.26 1.91 -5.62
C TYR A 190 -0.05 3.14 -6.50
N TYR A 191 -0.94 4.15 -6.43
CA TYR A 191 -0.82 5.33 -7.29
C TYR A 191 0.38 6.19 -6.92
N PHE A 192 0.74 6.27 -5.63
CA PHE A 192 1.93 6.98 -5.21
C PHE A 192 3.20 6.33 -5.79
N LEU A 193 3.33 5.00 -5.64
CA LEU A 193 4.46 4.25 -6.20
C LEU A 193 4.47 4.32 -7.74
N ALA A 194 3.29 4.19 -8.39
CA ALA A 194 3.18 4.30 -9.84
C ALA A 194 3.61 5.68 -10.36
N ASN A 195 3.23 6.77 -9.67
CA ASN A 195 3.70 8.12 -10.02
C ASN A 195 5.22 8.24 -9.90
N CYS A 196 5.81 7.75 -8.81
CA CYS A 196 7.27 7.76 -8.66
C CYS A 196 7.96 7.04 -9.84
N LEU A 197 7.51 5.83 -10.17
CA LEU A 197 8.06 5.04 -11.27
C LEU A 197 7.84 5.70 -12.64
N ALA A 198 6.68 6.34 -12.84
CA ALA A 198 6.37 7.06 -14.08
C ALA A 198 7.22 8.35 -14.24
N PHE A 199 7.66 8.97 -13.14
CA PHE A 199 8.68 10.04 -13.15
C PHE A 199 10.11 9.52 -13.37
N GLY A 200 10.30 8.21 -13.48
CA GLY A 200 11.60 7.59 -13.74
C GLY A 200 12.40 7.23 -12.50
N ALA A 201 11.75 7.10 -11.34
CA ALA A 201 12.42 6.62 -10.12
C ALA A 201 13.03 5.23 -10.35
N LYS A 202 14.29 5.06 -9.96
CA LYS A 202 14.96 3.77 -9.92
C LYS A 202 14.53 3.01 -8.67
N ALA A 203 13.71 1.98 -8.84
CA ALA A 203 13.24 1.14 -7.75
C ALA A 203 13.96 -0.20 -7.74
N GLN A 204 14.37 -0.63 -6.56
CA GLN A 204 15.05 -1.89 -6.32
C GLN A 204 14.33 -2.71 -5.25
N VAL A 205 14.07 -3.98 -5.55
CA VAL A 205 13.62 -4.97 -4.56
C VAL A 205 14.85 -5.63 -3.94
N VAL A 206 14.95 -5.57 -2.62
CA VAL A 206 15.99 -6.26 -1.85
C VAL A 206 15.47 -7.58 -1.30
N ASP A 207 16.38 -8.57 -1.16
CA ASP A 207 16.04 -9.90 -0.64
C ASP A 207 15.91 -9.88 0.88
N TYR A 208 14.87 -9.21 1.36
CA TYR A 208 14.57 -9.09 2.78
C TYR A 208 13.06 -9.09 3.03
N CYS A 209 12.64 -9.48 4.23
CA CYS A 209 11.26 -9.43 4.68
C CYS A 209 11.25 -8.80 6.07
N GLY A 210 11.11 -7.48 6.11
CA GLY A 210 11.24 -6.70 7.34
C GLY A 210 9.97 -6.00 7.79
N TYR A 211 8.97 -5.84 6.94
CA TYR A 211 7.68 -5.27 7.31
C TYR A 211 6.74 -6.34 7.85
N ILE A 212 5.98 -6.03 8.89
CA ILE A 212 5.03 -6.93 9.55
C ILE A 212 3.64 -6.30 9.45
N TYR A 213 2.82 -6.87 8.58
CA TYR A 213 1.44 -6.45 8.37
C TYR A 213 0.53 -7.14 9.40
N THR A 214 -0.19 -6.38 10.19
CA THR A 214 -1.05 -6.90 11.25
C THR A 214 -2.47 -7.17 10.74
N ILE A 215 -2.88 -8.44 10.74
CA ILE A 215 -4.24 -8.83 10.35
C ILE A 215 -5.22 -8.49 11.48
N ARG A 216 -6.22 -7.66 11.16
CA ARG A 216 -7.28 -7.30 12.12
C ARG A 216 -8.68 -7.55 11.55
N GLU A 217 -9.63 -7.81 12.45
CA GLU A 217 -11.04 -7.77 12.10
C GLU A 217 -11.48 -6.32 11.84
N GLY A 218 -12.20 -6.08 10.72
CA GLY A 218 -12.71 -4.74 10.38
C GLY A 218 -11.80 -3.90 9.48
N SER A 219 -10.69 -4.43 8.96
CA SER A 219 -9.82 -3.72 8.00
C SER A 219 -10.61 -3.23 6.78
N ILE A 220 -10.51 -1.93 6.47
CA ILE A 220 -11.29 -1.22 5.42
C ILE A 220 -10.98 -1.78 4.02
N SER A 221 -9.78 -2.29 3.80
CA SER A 221 -9.29 -2.77 2.49
C SER A 221 -9.98 -4.05 1.98
N ARG A 222 -10.85 -4.69 2.77
CA ARG A 222 -11.43 -6.01 2.46
C ARG A 222 -12.70 -5.99 1.61
N VAL A 223 -13.36 -4.85 1.42
CA VAL A 223 -14.64 -4.77 0.70
C VAL A 223 -14.52 -3.82 -0.48
N ILE A 224 -14.32 -4.40 -1.67
CA ILE A 224 -14.33 -3.66 -2.92
C ILE A 224 -15.78 -3.55 -3.42
N ASN A 225 -16.21 -2.34 -3.76
CA ASN A 225 -17.50 -2.05 -4.39
C ASN A 225 -17.32 -1.41 -5.78
N ILE A 226 -18.41 -1.14 -6.47
CA ILE A 226 -18.40 -0.58 -7.83
C ILE A 226 -17.79 0.83 -7.84
N GLU A 227 -18.11 1.67 -6.85
CA GLU A 227 -17.59 3.05 -6.75
C GLU A 227 -16.08 3.07 -6.58
N HIS A 228 -15.52 2.13 -5.81
CA HIS A 228 -14.07 1.97 -5.68
C HIS A 228 -13.44 1.64 -7.04
N ILE A 229 -14.03 0.72 -7.82
CA ILE A 229 -13.48 0.37 -9.13
C ILE A 229 -13.60 1.55 -10.11
N ASP A 230 -14.72 2.29 -10.08
CA ASP A 230 -14.91 3.47 -10.93
C ASP A 230 -13.88 4.56 -10.58
N THR A 231 -13.59 4.76 -9.30
CA THR A 231 -12.53 5.65 -8.82
C THR A 231 -11.16 5.21 -9.35
N LEU A 232 -10.81 3.94 -9.21
CA LEU A 232 -9.52 3.40 -9.70
C LEU A 232 -9.41 3.53 -11.23
N LEU A 233 -10.46 3.25 -12.00
CA LEU A 233 -10.47 3.44 -13.46
C LEU A 233 -10.26 4.90 -13.88
N LYS A 234 -10.85 5.85 -13.13
CA LYS A 234 -10.63 7.29 -13.33
C LYS A 234 -9.15 7.64 -13.12
N TYR A 235 -8.56 7.18 -12.01
CA TYR A 235 -7.16 7.51 -11.69
C TYR A 235 -6.15 6.75 -12.55
N ASP A 236 -6.46 5.54 -13.01
CA ASP A 236 -5.67 4.86 -14.06
C ASP A 236 -5.65 5.70 -15.35
N THR A 237 -6.80 6.27 -15.74
CA THR A 237 -6.87 7.16 -16.92
C THR A 237 -6.05 8.43 -16.69
N GLN A 238 -6.12 9.03 -15.52
CA GLN A 238 -5.32 10.20 -15.17
C GLN A 238 -3.82 9.90 -15.21
N LEU A 239 -3.39 8.75 -14.68
CA LEU A 239 -2.00 8.31 -14.71
C LEU A 239 -1.49 8.17 -16.15
N VAL A 240 -2.25 7.51 -17.02
CA VAL A 240 -1.90 7.36 -18.45
C VAL A 240 -1.84 8.72 -19.18
N ASN A 241 -2.73 9.65 -18.85
CA ASN A 241 -2.74 10.96 -19.47
C ASN A 241 -1.58 11.86 -19.02
N ASN A 242 -1.08 11.64 -17.81
CA ASN A 242 0.02 12.45 -17.23
C ASN A 242 1.41 11.99 -17.68
N PHE A 243 1.56 10.73 -18.13
CA PHE A 243 2.86 10.14 -18.41
C PHE A 243 2.87 9.36 -19.73
N ASN A 244 4.03 9.37 -20.39
CA ASN A 244 4.29 8.52 -21.55
C ASN A 244 4.82 7.17 -21.06
N PHE A 245 3.98 6.14 -21.09
CA PHE A 245 4.38 4.79 -20.73
C PHE A 245 5.20 4.14 -21.86
N ASP A 246 6.18 3.34 -21.50
CA ASP A 246 6.85 2.43 -22.41
C ASP A 246 5.87 1.35 -22.94
N THR A 247 6.35 0.53 -23.87
CA THR A 247 5.53 -0.52 -24.51
C THR A 247 4.99 -1.53 -23.49
N ASP A 248 5.78 -1.93 -22.49
CA ASP A 248 5.41 -2.97 -21.54
C ASP A 248 4.45 -2.43 -20.47
N ALA A 249 4.68 -1.23 -19.96
CA ALA A 249 3.75 -0.54 -19.06
C ALA A 249 2.40 -0.26 -19.76
N THR A 250 2.43 0.12 -21.06
CA THR A 250 1.20 0.33 -21.84
C THR A 250 0.38 -0.95 -21.97
N LYS A 251 1.02 -2.08 -22.32
CA LYS A 251 0.34 -3.39 -22.38
C LYS A 251 -0.22 -3.81 -21.03
N ALA A 252 0.57 -3.68 -19.96
CA ALA A 252 0.14 -4.00 -18.62
C ALA A 252 -1.08 -3.15 -18.21
N GLN A 253 -1.08 -1.85 -18.52
CA GLN A 253 -2.17 -0.94 -18.22
C GLN A 253 -3.44 -1.26 -19.01
N GLN A 254 -3.33 -1.61 -20.27
CA GLN A 254 -4.47 -2.06 -21.07
C GLN A 254 -5.11 -3.31 -20.47
N TYR A 255 -4.28 -4.28 -20.06
CA TYR A 255 -4.75 -5.50 -19.41
C TYR A 255 -5.41 -5.21 -18.04
N ARG A 256 -4.79 -4.37 -17.21
CA ARG A 256 -5.35 -3.94 -15.91
C ARG A 256 -6.69 -3.24 -16.10
N THR A 257 -6.81 -2.32 -17.06
CA THR A 257 -8.06 -1.61 -17.37
C THR A 257 -9.17 -2.60 -17.75
N GLN A 258 -8.86 -3.58 -18.62
CA GLN A 258 -9.81 -4.63 -18.98
C GLN A 258 -10.18 -5.52 -17.80
N ASN A 259 -9.22 -5.88 -16.96
CA ASN A 259 -9.46 -6.63 -15.72
C ASN A 259 -10.41 -5.89 -14.78
N MET A 260 -10.21 -4.59 -14.53
CA MET A 260 -11.11 -3.79 -13.70
C MET A 260 -12.52 -3.66 -14.29
N ARG A 261 -12.66 -3.49 -15.60
CA ARG A 261 -13.97 -3.47 -16.27
C ARG A 261 -14.70 -4.81 -16.09
N THR A 262 -13.96 -5.92 -16.18
CA THR A 262 -14.49 -7.28 -15.95
C THR A 262 -14.93 -7.45 -14.49
N ALA A 263 -14.13 -6.97 -13.53
CA ALA A 263 -14.43 -7.00 -12.11
C ALA A 263 -15.66 -6.14 -11.76
N ARG A 264 -15.75 -4.94 -12.34
CA ARG A 264 -16.90 -4.06 -12.19
C ARG A 264 -18.20 -4.73 -12.66
N LYS A 265 -18.15 -5.33 -13.85
CA LYS A 265 -19.30 -6.04 -14.42
C LYS A 265 -19.70 -7.26 -13.59
N TYR A 266 -18.74 -7.97 -13.03
CA TYR A 266 -18.99 -9.05 -12.08
C TYR A 266 -19.77 -8.55 -10.85
N LEU A 267 -19.39 -7.41 -10.25
CA LEU A 267 -20.09 -6.85 -9.11
C LEU A 267 -21.52 -6.41 -9.46
N GLU A 268 -21.75 -5.87 -10.68
CA GLU A 268 -23.10 -5.58 -11.17
C GLU A 268 -23.97 -6.83 -11.29
N ILE A 269 -23.42 -7.92 -11.85
CA ILE A 269 -24.11 -9.21 -11.96
C ILE A 269 -24.46 -9.73 -10.56
N VAL A 270 -23.52 -9.69 -9.61
CA VAL A 270 -23.75 -10.11 -8.22
C VAL A 270 -24.86 -9.28 -7.56
N ALA A 271 -24.87 -7.97 -7.76
CA ALA A 271 -25.91 -7.09 -7.24
C ALA A 271 -27.30 -7.47 -7.79
N LYS A 272 -27.42 -7.64 -9.12
CA LYS A 272 -28.67 -8.08 -9.76
C LYS A 272 -29.16 -9.44 -9.25
N LEU A 273 -28.27 -10.42 -9.10
CA LEU A 273 -28.59 -11.74 -8.55
C LEU A 273 -29.13 -11.66 -7.12
N LYS A 274 -28.53 -10.80 -6.27
CA LYS A 274 -29.00 -10.58 -4.89
C LYS A 274 -30.43 -10.00 -4.86
N HIS A 275 -30.76 -9.13 -5.83
CA HIS A 275 -32.11 -8.55 -5.98
C HIS A 275 -33.07 -9.41 -6.80
N LYS A 276 -32.69 -10.64 -7.17
CA LYS A 276 -33.49 -11.57 -8.01
C LYS A 276 -33.89 -10.97 -9.37
N ASP A 277 -33.06 -10.07 -9.91
CA ASP A 277 -33.28 -9.46 -11.23
C ASP A 277 -32.81 -10.42 -12.33
N LEU A 278 -33.77 -10.93 -13.12
CA LEU A 278 -33.52 -11.89 -14.20
C LEU A 278 -32.61 -11.33 -15.31
N SER A 279 -32.47 -9.99 -15.42
CA SER A 279 -31.51 -9.39 -16.36
C SER A 279 -30.06 -9.79 -16.07
N ALA A 280 -29.75 -10.29 -14.87
CA ALA A 280 -28.46 -10.88 -14.53
C ALA A 280 -28.09 -12.05 -15.48
N LEU A 281 -29.04 -12.88 -15.88
CA LEU A 281 -28.80 -14.00 -16.79
C LEU A 281 -28.38 -13.53 -18.19
N ILE A 282 -28.99 -12.43 -18.65
CA ILE A 282 -28.64 -11.80 -19.93
C ILE A 282 -27.20 -11.25 -19.83
N ASP A 283 -26.87 -10.57 -18.71
CA ASP A 283 -25.52 -10.04 -18.49
C ASP A 283 -24.48 -11.18 -18.41
N MET A 284 -24.80 -12.31 -17.80
CA MET A 284 -23.88 -13.46 -17.74
C MET A 284 -23.57 -14.03 -19.13
N ILE A 285 -24.54 -14.08 -20.02
CA ILE A 285 -24.34 -14.51 -21.41
C ILE A 285 -23.51 -13.48 -22.18
N LYS A 286 -23.83 -12.20 -22.01
CA LYS A 286 -23.16 -11.10 -22.73
C LYS A 286 -21.72 -10.87 -22.25
N TYR A 287 -21.43 -11.15 -20.98
CA TYR A 287 -20.12 -10.92 -20.34
C TYR A 287 -19.58 -12.20 -19.66
N PRO A 288 -19.23 -13.23 -20.43
CA PRO A 288 -18.87 -14.54 -19.89
C PRO A 288 -17.63 -14.51 -18.97
N GLN A 289 -16.67 -13.64 -19.26
CA GLN A 289 -15.49 -13.49 -18.38
C GLN A 289 -15.85 -12.98 -16.99
N SER A 290 -16.80 -12.05 -16.89
CA SER A 290 -17.31 -11.56 -15.60
C SER A 290 -18.15 -12.64 -14.89
N ALA A 291 -18.93 -13.42 -15.63
CA ALA A 291 -19.72 -14.51 -15.07
C ALA A 291 -18.83 -15.63 -14.49
N LEU A 292 -17.68 -15.93 -15.07
CA LEU A 292 -16.71 -16.90 -14.55
C LEU A 292 -16.22 -16.55 -13.13
N LEU A 293 -16.18 -15.26 -12.78
CA LEU A 293 -15.79 -14.81 -11.43
C LEU A 293 -16.80 -15.23 -10.35
N LEU A 294 -18.04 -15.59 -10.70
CA LEU A 294 -19.03 -16.16 -9.77
C LEU A 294 -18.56 -17.48 -9.13
N SER A 295 -17.60 -18.17 -9.75
CA SER A 295 -16.98 -19.36 -9.18
C SER A 295 -16.04 -19.09 -8.00
N LEU A 296 -15.53 -17.87 -7.81
CA LEU A 296 -14.55 -17.52 -6.79
C LEU A 296 -15.00 -17.83 -5.35
N PRO A 297 -16.21 -17.49 -4.90
CA PRO A 297 -16.67 -17.83 -3.55
C PRO A 297 -16.73 -19.35 -3.32
N VAL A 298 -17.09 -20.12 -4.34
CA VAL A 298 -17.17 -21.59 -4.28
C VAL A 298 -15.75 -22.17 -4.17
N LYS A 299 -14.81 -21.70 -5.00
CA LYS A 299 -13.40 -22.12 -4.95
C LYS A 299 -12.77 -21.83 -3.59
N LYS A 300 -12.99 -20.62 -3.01
CA LYS A 300 -12.49 -20.28 -1.68
C LYS A 300 -13.04 -21.21 -0.59
N ARG A 301 -14.33 -21.57 -0.65
CA ARG A 301 -14.93 -22.53 0.30
C ARG A 301 -14.35 -23.92 0.14
N LEU A 302 -14.19 -24.40 -1.09
CA LEU A 302 -13.59 -25.72 -1.37
C LEU A 302 -12.15 -25.80 -0.88
N ASN A 303 -11.31 -24.79 -1.16
CA ASN A 303 -9.93 -24.76 -0.68
C ASN A 303 -9.85 -24.75 0.84
N LYS A 304 -10.77 -24.07 1.54
CA LYS A 304 -10.83 -24.05 3.00
C LYS A 304 -11.23 -25.41 3.61
N VAL A 305 -11.94 -26.26 2.85
CA VAL A 305 -12.32 -27.62 3.27
C VAL A 305 -11.22 -28.63 2.97
N LEU A 306 -10.50 -28.46 1.84
CA LEU A 306 -9.43 -29.38 1.40
C LEU A 306 -8.10 -29.17 2.15
N ASN A 307 -7.89 -27.99 2.74
CA ASN A 307 -6.69 -27.64 3.51
C ASN A 307 -6.91 -27.76 5.03
N LYS A 308 -7.98 -28.38 5.47
CA LYS A 308 -8.23 -28.87 6.83
C LYS A 308 -7.97 -30.37 6.90
#